data_f7cafcbade8043a33fb8ca21dc68c214
#
_entry.id   f7cafcbade8043a33fb8ca21dc68c214
#
_cell.length_a   1.000
_cell.length_b   1.000
_cell.length_c   1.000
_cell.angle_alpha   90.00
_cell.angle_beta   90.00
_cell.angle_gamma   90.00
#
_symmetry.space_group_name_H-M   'P 1'
#
loop_
_entity.id
_entity.type
_entity.pdbx_description
1 polymer ?
#
loop_
_entity_poly.entity_id
_entity_poly.type
_entity_poly.pdbx_seq_one_letter_code
_entity_poly.pdbx_strand_id
1 'polypeptide(L)'
;MTDKHWALIHAAGGDPDRLFAELTPLSTEELMDFGRAYSEALIELNRWEIWGAGFVMGRSQGWWMSDDAFHYFRSWIIGHGKAAYDIALSSPDDLGQFYGGEDDEFDNELLEYVVIDVLEERGVEDDPRDTADGNADGTPRGTEYDPNTVHAQFPKLAAQFPPLEA
;
A
#
# COMPACT_ATOMS: atom_id res chain seq x y z
N MET A 1 11.47 -5.45 -2.14
CA MET A 1 11.96 -5.14 -0.76
C MET A 1 12.69 -6.34 -0.17
N THR A 2 13.79 -6.12 0.56
CA THR A 2 14.57 -7.15 1.26
C THR A 2 13.96 -7.46 2.63
N ASP A 3 14.42 -8.55 3.28
CA ASP A 3 13.98 -8.88 4.66
C ASP A 3 14.31 -7.77 5.66
N LYS A 4 15.40 -7.01 5.44
CA LYS A 4 15.76 -5.83 6.24
C LYS A 4 14.71 -4.73 6.10
N HIS A 5 14.27 -4.43 4.89
CA HIS A 5 13.23 -3.43 4.63
C HIS A 5 11.91 -3.82 5.27
N TRP A 6 11.51 -5.10 5.15
CA TRP A 6 10.30 -5.60 5.81
C TRP A 6 10.38 -5.57 7.33
N ALA A 7 11.59 -5.75 7.91
CA ALA A 7 11.77 -5.63 9.36
C ALA A 7 11.52 -4.18 9.85
N LEU A 8 11.93 -3.17 9.09
CA LEU A 8 11.66 -1.75 9.39
C LEU A 8 10.15 -1.45 9.35
N ILE A 9 9.47 -1.89 8.29
CA ILE A 9 8.00 -1.76 8.16
C ILE A 9 7.28 -2.47 9.32
N HIS A 10 7.72 -3.68 9.67
CA HIS A 10 7.13 -4.44 10.78
C HIS A 10 7.33 -3.73 12.13
N ALA A 11 8.51 -3.17 12.39
CA ALA A 11 8.80 -2.42 13.61
C ALA A 11 7.92 -1.16 13.72
N ALA A 12 7.67 -0.50 12.60
CA ALA A 12 6.79 0.67 12.52
C ALA A 12 5.31 0.30 12.71
N GLY A 13 4.89 -0.88 12.27
CA GLY A 13 3.49 -1.33 12.36
C GLY A 13 2.51 -0.44 11.60
N GLY A 14 2.93 0.12 10.47
CA GLY A 14 2.13 1.02 9.63
C GLY A 14 2.04 2.47 10.13
N ASP A 15 2.72 2.81 11.22
CA ASP A 15 2.75 4.14 11.81
C ASP A 15 3.88 4.98 11.19
N PRO A 16 3.58 6.12 10.52
CA PRO A 16 4.60 6.96 9.87
C PRO A 16 5.64 7.53 10.85
N ASP A 17 5.24 7.95 12.06
CA ASP A 17 6.16 8.52 13.06
C ASP A 17 7.15 7.47 13.57
N ARG A 18 6.67 6.23 13.74
CA ARG A 18 7.54 5.10 14.10
C ARG A 18 8.47 4.74 12.94
N LEU A 19 7.98 4.72 11.71
CA LEU A 19 8.82 4.47 10.54
C LEU A 19 9.91 5.54 10.42
N PHE A 20 9.59 6.80 10.67
CA PHE A 20 10.57 7.89 10.72
C PHE A 20 11.69 7.62 11.74
N ALA A 21 11.32 7.17 12.94
CA ALA A 21 12.29 6.82 13.98
C ALA A 21 13.17 5.62 13.57
N GLU A 22 12.61 4.59 12.92
CA GLU A 22 13.33 3.43 12.43
C GLU A 22 14.29 3.77 11.27
N LEU A 23 13.92 4.74 10.42
CA LEU A 23 14.72 5.16 9.28
C LEU A 23 15.83 6.16 9.67
N THR A 24 15.61 6.98 10.69
CA THR A 24 16.58 8.02 11.11
C THR A 24 18.00 7.50 11.36
N PRO A 25 18.28 6.32 11.93
CA PRO A 25 19.66 5.86 12.15
C PRO A 25 20.37 5.32 10.89
N LEU A 26 19.63 5.11 9.78
CA LEU A 26 20.20 4.55 8.55
C LEU A 26 21.12 5.54 7.84
N SER A 27 22.08 5.05 7.07
CA SER A 27 22.87 5.89 6.16
C SER A 27 22.02 6.41 4.99
N THR A 28 22.47 7.47 4.33
CA THR A 28 21.81 8.02 3.14
C THR A 28 21.67 6.95 2.04
N GLU A 29 22.68 6.11 1.83
CA GLU A 29 22.64 5.01 0.86
C GLU A 29 21.53 4.00 1.21
N GLU A 30 21.41 3.62 2.50
CA GLU A 30 20.36 2.70 2.96
C GLU A 30 18.96 3.32 2.83
N LEU A 31 18.81 4.64 3.05
CA LEU A 31 17.55 5.35 2.84
C LEU A 31 17.15 5.38 1.36
N MET A 32 18.11 5.68 0.47
CA MET A 32 17.87 5.63 -0.98
C MET A 32 17.47 4.23 -1.45
N ASP A 33 18.12 3.18 -0.93
CA ASP A 33 17.77 1.79 -1.24
C ASP A 33 16.39 1.40 -0.71
N PHE A 34 16.05 1.83 0.51
CA PHE A 34 14.72 1.61 1.09
C PHE A 34 13.63 2.30 0.26
N GLY A 35 13.79 3.59 -0.05
CA GLY A 35 12.79 4.35 -0.80
C GLY A 35 12.56 3.82 -2.21
N ARG A 36 13.64 3.45 -2.92
CA ARG A 36 13.56 2.78 -4.21
C ARG A 36 12.79 1.46 -4.09
N ALA A 37 13.14 0.61 -3.12
CA ALA A 37 12.48 -0.68 -2.94
C ALA A 37 11.01 -0.55 -2.52
N TYR A 38 10.65 0.52 -1.79
CA TYR A 38 9.26 0.85 -1.45
C TYR A 38 8.47 1.22 -2.70
N SER A 39 9.01 2.09 -3.54
CA SER A 39 8.40 2.48 -4.82
C SER A 39 8.22 1.28 -5.76
N GLU A 40 9.22 0.41 -5.88
CA GLU A 40 9.11 -0.83 -6.65
C GLU A 40 8.01 -1.76 -6.10
N ALA A 41 7.80 -1.81 -4.79
CA ALA A 41 6.71 -2.58 -4.19
C ALA A 41 5.33 -1.98 -4.53
N LEU A 42 5.18 -0.64 -4.52
CA LEU A 42 3.96 0.04 -4.99
C LEU A 42 3.68 -0.27 -6.47
N ILE A 43 4.71 -0.25 -7.31
CA ILE A 43 4.61 -0.60 -8.75
C ILE A 43 4.16 -2.06 -8.92
N GLU A 44 4.67 -2.97 -8.11
CA GLU A 44 4.29 -4.39 -8.20
C GLU A 44 2.84 -4.62 -7.77
N LEU A 45 2.34 -3.89 -6.79
CA LEU A 45 0.94 -3.89 -6.36
C LEU A 45 0.00 -3.16 -7.33
N ASN A 46 0.51 -2.43 -8.32
CA ASN A 46 -0.33 -1.72 -9.29
C ASN A 46 -0.98 -2.69 -10.28
N ARG A 47 -2.07 -3.33 -9.81
CA ARG A 47 -2.84 -4.36 -10.54
C ARG A 47 -4.33 -4.12 -10.40
N TRP A 48 -5.07 -4.30 -11.49
CA TRP A 48 -6.52 -4.20 -11.49
C TRP A 48 -7.23 -5.13 -10.49
N GLU A 49 -6.67 -6.31 -10.27
CA GLU A 49 -7.19 -7.26 -9.30
C GLU A 49 -7.09 -6.74 -7.86
N ILE A 50 -5.97 -6.09 -7.50
CA ILE A 50 -5.78 -5.48 -6.18
C ILE A 50 -6.68 -4.25 -6.04
N TRP A 51 -6.82 -3.45 -7.09
CA TRP A 51 -7.73 -2.32 -7.12
C TRP A 51 -9.19 -2.78 -6.91
N GLY A 52 -9.61 -3.84 -7.61
CA GLY A 52 -10.93 -4.45 -7.44
C GLY A 52 -11.19 -4.93 -6.01
N ALA A 53 -10.18 -5.54 -5.35
CA ALA A 53 -10.28 -5.93 -3.94
C ALA A 53 -10.46 -4.71 -3.03
N GLY A 54 -9.64 -3.66 -3.20
CA GLY A 54 -9.78 -2.39 -2.48
C GLY A 54 -11.14 -1.72 -2.70
N PHE A 55 -11.64 -1.74 -3.94
CA PHE A 55 -12.98 -1.23 -4.25
C PHE A 55 -14.08 -1.98 -3.47
N VAL A 56 -13.98 -3.31 -3.35
CA VAL A 56 -14.97 -4.09 -2.56
C VAL A 56 -14.86 -3.76 -1.08
N MET A 57 -13.65 -3.61 -0.53
CA MET A 57 -13.45 -3.24 0.88
C MET A 57 -13.97 -1.83 1.18
N GLY A 58 -13.68 -0.83 0.34
CA GLY A 58 -14.09 0.56 0.53
C GLY A 58 -15.60 0.79 0.45
N ARG A 59 -16.34 -0.08 -0.25
CA ARG A 59 -17.81 0.03 -0.39
C ARG A 59 -18.56 -0.02 0.94
N SER A 60 -18.03 -0.74 1.93
CA SER A 60 -18.65 -0.83 3.27
C SER A 60 -18.60 0.50 4.02
N GLN A 61 -17.70 1.39 3.63
CA GLN A 61 -17.52 2.72 4.21
C GLN A 61 -18.08 3.84 3.31
N GLY A 62 -18.68 3.48 2.18
CA GLY A 62 -19.21 4.44 1.21
C GLY A 62 -18.14 5.09 0.33
N TRP A 63 -16.95 4.51 0.27
CA TRP A 63 -15.85 5.07 -0.49
C TRP A 63 -15.86 4.60 -1.93
N TRP A 64 -15.51 5.53 -2.80
CA TRP A 64 -15.15 5.24 -4.17
C TRP A 64 -13.62 5.12 -4.25
N MET A 65 -13.10 3.98 -4.67
CA MET A 65 -11.66 3.75 -4.83
C MET A 65 -11.18 4.46 -6.11
N SER A 66 -10.86 5.75 -5.98
CA SER A 66 -10.21 6.55 -7.04
C SER A 66 -8.77 6.06 -7.28
N ASP A 67 -8.09 6.65 -8.28
CA ASP A 67 -6.66 6.42 -8.53
C ASP A 67 -5.80 6.80 -7.32
N ASP A 68 -6.03 7.99 -6.71
CA ASP A 68 -5.33 8.41 -5.50
C ASP A 68 -5.63 7.46 -4.32
N ALA A 69 -6.91 7.14 -4.08
CA ALA A 69 -7.29 6.21 -3.01
C ALA A 69 -6.66 4.81 -3.23
N PHE A 70 -6.55 4.36 -4.48
CA PHE A 70 -5.87 3.11 -4.78
C PHE A 70 -4.35 3.21 -4.53
N HIS A 71 -3.73 4.36 -4.82
CA HIS A 71 -2.32 4.59 -4.48
C HIS A 71 -2.10 4.43 -2.97
N TYR A 72 -2.92 5.09 -2.15
CA TYR A 72 -2.84 5.04 -0.68
C TYR A 72 -3.21 3.68 -0.10
N PHE A 73 -4.14 2.96 -0.74
CA PHE A 73 -4.47 1.58 -0.39
C PHE A 73 -3.27 0.63 -0.58
N ARG A 74 -2.46 0.83 -1.62
CA ARG A 74 -1.22 0.05 -1.80
C ARG A 74 -0.21 0.33 -0.67
N SER A 75 -0.08 1.58 -0.23
CA SER A 75 0.71 1.94 0.96
C SER A 75 0.15 1.32 2.24
N TRP A 76 -1.19 1.24 2.39
CA TRP A 76 -1.84 0.52 3.48
C TRP A 76 -1.44 -0.96 3.49
N ILE A 77 -1.46 -1.63 2.34
CA ILE A 77 -1.01 -3.03 2.22
C ILE A 77 0.46 -3.17 2.67
N ILE A 78 1.36 -2.30 2.21
CA ILE A 78 2.76 -2.32 2.60
C ILE A 78 2.91 -2.09 4.10
N GLY A 79 2.16 -1.15 4.69
CA GLY A 79 2.18 -0.84 6.11
C GLY A 79 1.79 -2.03 7.01
N HIS A 80 0.95 -2.95 6.52
CA HIS A 80 0.63 -4.21 7.17
C HIS A 80 1.73 -5.28 7.03
N GLY A 81 2.81 -4.97 6.31
CA GLY A 81 4.01 -5.80 6.22
C GLY A 81 3.96 -6.86 5.12
N LYS A 82 5.03 -7.68 5.11
CA LYS A 82 5.27 -8.67 4.07
C LYS A 82 4.11 -9.65 3.86
N ALA A 83 3.44 -10.07 4.93
CA ALA A 83 2.33 -11.03 4.83
C ALA A 83 1.14 -10.43 4.04
N ALA A 84 0.79 -9.17 4.27
CA ALA A 84 -0.27 -8.49 3.53
C ALA A 84 0.14 -8.28 2.07
N TYR A 85 1.38 -7.89 1.83
CA TYR A 85 1.95 -7.75 0.49
C TYR A 85 1.90 -9.05 -0.31
N ASP A 86 2.36 -10.16 0.26
CA ASP A 86 2.36 -11.48 -0.40
C ASP A 86 0.92 -11.95 -0.69
N ILE A 87 -0.02 -11.69 0.23
CA ILE A 87 -1.45 -12.02 0.06
C ILE A 87 -2.08 -11.14 -1.02
N ALA A 88 -1.81 -9.86 -1.06
CA ALA A 88 -2.30 -8.98 -2.11
C ALA A 88 -1.92 -9.48 -3.51
N LEU A 89 -0.70 -10.00 -3.66
CA LEU A 89 -0.19 -10.53 -4.93
C LEU A 89 -0.71 -11.92 -5.30
N SER A 90 -1.09 -12.74 -4.32
CA SER A 90 -1.44 -14.16 -4.54
C SER A 90 -2.92 -14.49 -4.33
N SER A 91 -3.60 -13.80 -3.45
CA SER A 91 -5.00 -14.04 -3.09
C SER A 91 -5.63 -12.78 -2.47
N PRO A 92 -5.86 -11.72 -3.26
CA PRO A 92 -6.35 -10.44 -2.72
C PRO A 92 -7.73 -10.54 -2.03
N ASP A 93 -8.51 -11.58 -2.29
CA ASP A 93 -9.75 -11.88 -1.56
C ASP A 93 -9.53 -12.20 -0.06
N ASP A 94 -8.30 -12.45 0.35
CA ASP A 94 -7.90 -12.69 1.74
C ASP A 94 -7.37 -11.42 2.47
N LEU A 95 -7.35 -10.25 1.82
CA LEU A 95 -6.87 -9.00 2.42
C LEU A 95 -7.68 -8.54 3.63
N GLY A 96 -8.94 -8.91 3.71
CA GLY A 96 -9.82 -8.56 4.83
C GLY A 96 -9.33 -9.02 6.21
N GLN A 97 -8.39 -9.97 6.29
CA GLN A 97 -7.78 -10.40 7.55
C GLN A 97 -6.89 -9.33 8.20
N PHE A 98 -6.43 -8.33 7.44
CA PHE A 98 -5.61 -7.23 7.92
C PHE A 98 -6.42 -6.01 8.34
N TYR A 99 -7.72 -6.03 8.15
CA TYR A 99 -8.60 -4.92 8.52
C TYR A 99 -8.60 -4.69 10.03
N GLY A 100 -8.23 -3.48 10.42
CA GLY A 100 -8.07 -3.07 11.82
C GLY A 100 -9.35 -2.68 12.56
N GLY A 101 -10.51 -2.68 11.90
CA GLY A 101 -11.79 -2.27 12.49
C GLY A 101 -12.35 -0.98 11.91
N GLU A 102 -13.40 -0.44 12.54
CA GLU A 102 -14.18 0.69 11.99
C GLU A 102 -13.37 1.98 11.75
N ASP A 103 -12.28 2.15 12.46
CA ASP A 103 -11.38 3.31 12.31
C ASP A 103 -10.32 3.11 11.21
N ASP A 104 -10.28 1.96 10.55
CA ASP A 104 -9.33 1.67 9.47
C ASP A 104 -9.90 2.17 8.13
N GLU A 105 -9.32 3.22 7.62
CA GLU A 105 -9.74 3.89 6.38
C GLU A 105 -9.14 3.28 5.11
N PHE A 106 -8.41 2.15 5.19
CA PHE A 106 -7.71 1.53 4.05
C PHE A 106 -6.76 2.48 3.32
N ASP A 107 -6.18 3.41 4.06
CA ASP A 107 -5.35 4.50 3.58
C ASP A 107 -4.08 4.59 4.43
N ASN A 108 -2.94 4.83 3.78
CA ASN A 108 -1.70 5.18 4.46
C ASN A 108 -0.81 6.06 3.58
N GLU A 109 -1.35 7.20 3.15
CA GLU A 109 -0.64 8.15 2.30
C GLU A 109 0.74 8.53 2.86
N LEU A 110 0.78 8.87 4.15
CA LEU A 110 1.98 9.43 4.78
C LEU A 110 3.15 8.45 4.82
N LEU A 111 2.89 7.14 4.84
CA LEU A 111 3.94 6.13 4.97
C LEU A 111 4.96 6.18 3.83
N GLU A 112 4.52 6.52 2.63
CA GLU A 112 5.37 6.62 1.44
C GLU A 112 6.38 7.76 1.53
N TYR A 113 5.98 8.87 2.15
CA TYR A 113 6.79 10.09 2.20
C TYR A 113 7.84 10.09 3.32
N VAL A 114 7.72 9.20 4.29
CA VAL A 114 8.62 9.18 5.47
C VAL A 114 10.10 9.14 5.10
N VAL A 115 10.47 8.34 4.11
CA VAL A 115 11.88 8.26 3.69
C VAL A 115 12.38 9.56 3.07
N ILE A 116 11.49 10.27 2.37
CA ILE A 116 11.79 11.59 1.77
C ILE A 116 12.00 12.60 2.88
N ASP A 117 11.12 12.63 3.88
CA ASP A 117 11.24 13.54 5.04
C ASP A 117 12.57 13.35 5.75
N VAL A 118 13.01 12.10 5.97
CA VAL A 118 14.31 11.82 6.61
C VAL A 118 15.48 12.29 5.74
N LEU A 119 15.38 12.14 4.40
CA LEU A 119 16.41 12.62 3.46
C LEU A 119 16.47 14.15 3.42
N GLU A 120 15.30 14.82 3.39
CA GLU A 120 15.20 16.28 3.41
C GLU A 120 15.78 16.89 4.69
N GLU A 121 15.55 16.29 5.87
CA GLU A 121 16.20 16.72 7.13
C GLU A 121 17.72 16.67 7.09
N ARG A 122 18.29 15.85 6.20
CA ARG A 122 19.74 15.75 5.97
C ARG A 122 20.25 16.66 4.85
N GLY A 123 19.36 17.40 4.21
CA GLY A 123 19.68 18.23 3.05
C GLY A 123 19.98 17.43 1.78
N VAL A 124 19.41 16.22 1.65
CA VAL A 124 19.49 15.40 0.45
C VAL A 124 18.24 15.70 -0.39
N GLU A 125 18.42 16.21 -1.60
CA GLU A 125 17.32 16.60 -2.51
C GLU A 125 16.95 15.48 -3.51
N ASP A 126 17.77 14.41 -3.56
CA ASP A 126 17.51 13.29 -4.47
C ASP A 126 16.30 12.46 -3.97
N ASP A 127 15.31 12.29 -4.84
CA ASP A 127 14.14 11.46 -4.57
C ASP A 127 14.44 10.00 -4.93
N PRO A 128 14.41 9.07 -3.96
CA PRO A 128 14.66 7.66 -4.24
C PRO A 128 13.63 7.03 -5.22
N ARG A 129 12.42 7.59 -5.32
CA ARG A 129 11.39 7.13 -6.25
C ARG A 129 11.81 7.27 -7.71
N ASP A 130 12.60 8.30 -8.03
CA ASP A 130 13.13 8.53 -9.38
C ASP A 130 14.09 7.43 -9.86
N THR A 131 14.59 6.62 -8.92
CA THR A 131 15.51 5.50 -9.20
C THR A 131 14.80 4.16 -9.30
N ALA A 132 13.49 4.10 -9.05
CA ALA A 132 12.70 2.88 -9.17
C ALA A 132 12.49 2.51 -10.65
N ASP A 133 12.42 1.20 -10.93
CA ASP A 133 12.18 0.71 -12.29
C ASP A 133 10.68 0.62 -12.57
N GLY A 134 10.11 1.68 -13.12
CA GLY A 134 8.70 1.79 -13.50
C GLY A 134 8.02 3.06 -13.00
N ASN A 135 6.69 3.06 -13.02
CA ASN A 135 5.85 4.16 -12.56
C ASN A 135 4.70 3.63 -11.68
N ALA A 136 4.66 4.06 -10.42
CA ALA A 136 3.63 3.67 -9.47
C ALA A 136 2.23 4.15 -9.90
N ASP A 137 2.15 5.27 -10.62
CA ASP A 137 0.90 5.85 -11.14
C ASP A 137 0.63 5.46 -12.60
N GLY A 138 1.36 4.49 -13.12
CA GLY A 138 1.15 3.95 -14.45
C GLY A 138 -0.15 3.13 -14.54
N THR A 139 -0.52 2.74 -15.77
CA THR A 139 -1.68 1.86 -16.00
C THR A 139 -1.52 0.55 -15.22
N PRO A 140 -2.50 0.15 -14.39
CA PRO A 140 -2.44 -1.10 -13.65
C PRO A 140 -2.32 -2.32 -14.57
N ARG A 141 -1.61 -3.34 -14.12
CA ARG A 141 -1.47 -4.60 -14.82
C ARG A 141 -2.73 -5.46 -14.67
N GLY A 142 -2.95 -6.34 -15.64
CA GLY A 142 -4.07 -7.28 -15.64
C GLY A 142 -5.30 -6.73 -16.37
N THR A 143 -6.47 -7.23 -16.01
CA THR A 143 -7.74 -6.85 -16.64
C THR A 143 -8.54 -5.96 -15.70
N GLU A 144 -8.98 -4.82 -16.22
CA GLU A 144 -9.83 -3.89 -15.47
C GLU A 144 -11.11 -4.58 -15.00
N TYR A 145 -11.47 -4.34 -13.75
CA TYR A 145 -12.69 -4.89 -13.17
C TYR A 145 -13.94 -4.08 -13.58
N ASP A 146 -15.09 -4.76 -13.63
CA ASP A 146 -16.39 -4.08 -13.75
C ASP A 146 -16.95 -3.83 -12.34
N PRO A 147 -17.18 -2.55 -11.94
CA PRO A 147 -17.69 -2.20 -10.61
C PRO A 147 -19.02 -2.87 -10.24
N ASN A 148 -19.82 -3.27 -11.24
CA ASN A 148 -21.12 -3.91 -11.01
C ASN A 148 -20.99 -5.40 -10.66
N THR A 149 -19.92 -6.06 -11.06
CA THR A 149 -19.73 -7.50 -10.94
C THR A 149 -18.50 -7.90 -10.12
N VAL A 150 -17.61 -6.98 -9.82
CA VAL A 150 -16.32 -7.23 -9.13
C VAL A 150 -16.47 -7.96 -7.80
N HIS A 151 -17.57 -7.71 -7.06
CA HIS A 151 -17.84 -8.38 -5.79
C HIS A 151 -17.97 -9.90 -5.91
N ALA A 152 -18.36 -10.41 -7.09
CA ALA A 152 -18.41 -11.84 -7.35
C ALA A 152 -17.02 -12.48 -7.51
N GLN A 153 -15.98 -11.68 -7.79
CA GLN A 153 -14.59 -12.13 -7.87
C GLN A 153 -13.94 -12.24 -6.49
N PHE A 154 -14.46 -11.51 -5.50
CA PHE A 154 -13.96 -11.43 -4.13
C PHE A 154 -15.03 -11.83 -3.10
N PRO A 155 -15.46 -13.11 -3.08
CA PRO A 155 -16.61 -13.53 -2.24
C PRO A 155 -16.33 -13.40 -0.74
N LYS A 156 -15.10 -13.54 -0.28
CA LYS A 156 -14.74 -13.37 1.14
C LYS A 156 -14.81 -11.89 1.54
N LEU A 157 -14.20 -11.01 0.74
CA LEU A 157 -14.28 -9.58 0.96
C LEU A 157 -15.72 -9.08 0.86
N ALA A 158 -16.49 -9.52 -0.14
CA ALA A 158 -17.88 -9.13 -0.29
C ALA A 158 -18.77 -9.54 0.89
N ALA A 159 -18.48 -10.67 1.53
CA ALA A 159 -19.17 -11.12 2.73
C ALA A 159 -18.78 -10.30 3.98
N GLN A 160 -17.50 -9.91 4.09
CA GLN A 160 -16.97 -9.12 5.21
C GLN A 160 -17.30 -7.63 5.09
N PHE A 161 -17.31 -7.09 3.88
CA PHE A 161 -17.53 -5.69 3.54
C PHE A 161 -18.78 -5.51 2.66
N PRO A 162 -19.99 -5.73 3.20
CA PRO A 162 -21.21 -5.51 2.43
C PRO A 162 -21.33 -4.02 2.06
N PRO A 163 -21.90 -3.69 0.89
CA PRO A 163 -22.15 -2.30 0.54
C PRO A 163 -23.08 -1.65 1.57
N LEU A 164 -22.90 -0.34 1.79
CA LEU A 164 -23.85 0.42 2.60
C LEU A 164 -25.25 0.29 1.97
N GLU A 165 -26.25 -0.01 2.81
CA GLU A 165 -27.65 0.03 2.38
C GLU A 165 -28.01 1.48 2.00
N ALA A 166 -28.66 1.65 0.85
CA ALA A 166 -29.08 2.95 0.33
C ALA A 166 -30.28 3.51 1.11
#